data_1795066b455a24045a6a274559144388
#
_entry.id   1795066b455a24045a6a274559144388
#
_cell.length_a   1.000
_cell.length_b   1.000
_cell.length_c   1.000
_cell.angle_alpha   90.00
_cell.angle_beta   90.00
_cell.angle_gamma   90.00
#
_symmetry.space_group_name_H-M   'P 1'
#
loop_
_entity.id
_entity.type
_entity.pdbx_description
1 polymer ?
#
loop_
_entity_poly.entity_id
_entity_poly.type
_entity_poly.pdbx_seq_one_letter_code
_entity_poly.pdbx_strand_id
1 'polypeptide(L)'
;MDTAPHNVTRANLVDLTCERTGLSRQESRKVVETILQIVEDRLRAGERVKISGFGTFTVKHKRSRHGRNPRTGVAINIDSRRVVSFKASQVLKDLVAERSSGPISHSSYGIRSSSHE
;
A
#
# COMPACT_ATOMS: atom_id res chain seq x y z
N MET A 1 12.75 -15.18 18.92
CA MET A 1 12.10 -14.49 18.38
C MET A 1 12.67 -13.81 17.28
N ASP A 2 12.10 -13.85 16.28
CA ASP A 2 12.56 -13.35 15.11
C ASP A 2 12.36 -11.89 15.07
N THR A 3 13.37 -11.13 14.87
CA THR A 3 13.23 -9.74 14.83
C THR A 3 13.27 -9.20 13.42
N ALA A 4 13.53 -10.00 12.46
CA ALA A 4 13.58 -9.50 11.11
C ALA A 4 12.19 -9.27 10.58
N PRO A 5 11.97 -8.32 9.72
CA PRO A 5 10.66 -8.09 9.19
C PRO A 5 10.23 -9.25 8.32
N HIS A 6 8.97 -9.53 8.32
CA HIS A 6 8.44 -10.59 7.49
C HIS A 6 7.74 -9.96 6.32
N ASN A 7 7.79 -10.61 5.21
CA ASN A 7 7.03 -10.15 4.06
C ASN A 7 5.69 -10.82 4.09
N VAL A 8 4.65 -10.06 3.83
CA VAL A 8 3.33 -10.63 3.69
C VAL A 8 3.10 -10.76 2.20
N THR A 9 2.95 -11.98 1.73
CA THR A 9 2.81 -12.23 0.30
C THR A 9 1.36 -12.34 -0.10
N ARG A 10 1.10 -12.49 -1.38
CA ARG A 10 -0.26 -12.71 -1.84
C ARG A 10 -0.83 -13.96 -1.22
N ALA A 11 -0.05 -15.00 -1.12
CA ALA A 11 -0.51 -16.24 -0.51
C ALA A 11 -0.91 -16.01 0.94
N ASN A 12 -0.17 -15.19 1.63
CA ASN A 12 -0.51 -14.88 3.01
C ASN A 12 -1.82 -14.10 3.08
N LEU A 13 -2.04 -13.19 2.14
CA LEU A 13 -3.28 -12.45 2.11
C LEU A 13 -4.46 -13.37 1.85
N VAL A 14 -4.27 -14.36 1.01
CA VAL A 14 -5.33 -15.33 0.73
C VAL A 14 -5.63 -16.12 2.00
N ASP A 15 -4.61 -16.57 2.71
CA ASP A 15 -4.80 -17.33 3.94
C ASP A 15 -5.56 -16.49 4.97
N LEU A 16 -5.16 -15.24 5.13
CA LEU A 16 -5.80 -14.38 6.11
C LEU A 16 -7.24 -14.07 5.72
N THR A 17 -7.49 -13.95 4.44
CA THR A 17 -8.84 -13.70 3.98
C THR A 17 -9.73 -14.91 4.28
N CYS A 18 -9.20 -16.10 4.07
CA CYS A 18 -9.95 -17.30 4.41
C CYS A 18 -10.30 -17.29 5.89
N GLU A 19 -9.33 -16.99 6.72
CA GLU A 19 -9.56 -16.99 8.14
C GLU A 19 -10.57 -15.98 8.57
N ARG A 20 -10.51 -14.80 8.02
CA ARG A 20 -11.36 -13.73 8.47
C ARG A 20 -12.75 -13.75 7.89
N THR A 21 -12.95 -14.33 6.75
CA THR A 21 -14.23 -14.28 6.08
C THR A 21 -14.97 -15.59 6.10
N GLY A 22 -14.26 -16.68 6.32
CA GLY A 22 -14.89 -17.99 6.22
C GLY A 22 -15.08 -18.45 4.81
N LEU A 23 -14.59 -17.71 3.82
CA LEU A 23 -14.71 -18.14 2.44
C LEU A 23 -13.74 -19.27 2.17
N SER A 24 -13.98 -20.04 1.14
CA SER A 24 -13.09 -21.10 0.76
C SER A 24 -11.78 -20.48 0.30
N ARG A 25 -10.75 -21.31 0.20
CA ARG A 25 -9.48 -20.81 -0.23
C ARG A 25 -9.55 -20.32 -1.65
N GLN A 26 -10.30 -21.01 -2.49
CA GLN A 26 -10.43 -20.61 -3.85
C GLN A 26 -11.17 -19.28 -3.97
N GLU A 27 -12.20 -19.09 -3.19
CA GLU A 27 -12.92 -17.83 -3.20
C GLU A 27 -12.08 -16.72 -2.65
N SER A 28 -11.33 -16.99 -1.62
CA SER A 28 -10.46 -15.98 -1.02
C SER A 28 -9.39 -15.54 -2.00
N ARG A 29 -8.86 -16.48 -2.76
CA ARG A 29 -7.87 -16.14 -3.76
C ARG A 29 -8.48 -15.23 -4.80
N LYS A 30 -9.70 -15.55 -5.23
CA LYS A 30 -10.35 -14.74 -6.22
C LYS A 30 -10.59 -13.32 -5.71
N VAL A 31 -10.99 -13.16 -4.48
CA VAL A 31 -11.21 -11.86 -3.91
C VAL A 31 -9.91 -11.05 -3.86
N VAL A 32 -8.86 -11.65 -3.35
CA VAL A 32 -7.59 -10.96 -3.22
C VAL A 32 -7.07 -10.56 -4.60
N GLU A 33 -7.11 -11.48 -5.54
CA GLU A 33 -6.57 -11.19 -6.86
C GLU A 33 -7.41 -10.16 -7.59
N THR A 34 -8.71 -10.18 -7.39
CA THR A 34 -9.58 -9.22 -8.04
C THR A 34 -9.30 -7.81 -7.53
N ILE A 35 -9.14 -7.67 -6.23
CA ILE A 35 -8.87 -6.35 -5.67
C ILE A 35 -7.54 -5.81 -6.19
N LEU A 36 -6.51 -6.65 -6.18
CA LEU A 36 -5.21 -6.20 -6.64
C LEU A 36 -5.25 -5.86 -8.13
N GLN A 37 -6.01 -6.63 -8.88
CA GLN A 37 -6.12 -6.36 -10.30
C GLN A 37 -6.85 -5.05 -10.59
N ILE A 38 -7.86 -4.74 -9.81
CA ILE A 38 -8.58 -3.50 -9.98
C ILE A 38 -7.66 -2.32 -9.70
N VAL A 39 -6.89 -2.42 -8.64
CA VAL A 39 -5.97 -1.35 -8.28
C VAL A 39 -4.94 -1.17 -9.41
N GLU A 40 -4.42 -2.27 -9.90
CA GLU A 40 -3.43 -2.22 -10.97
C GLU A 40 -4.02 -1.58 -12.23
N ASP A 41 -5.22 -1.98 -12.60
CA ASP A 41 -5.86 -1.46 -13.81
C ASP A 41 -6.12 0.04 -13.71
N ARG A 42 -6.56 0.49 -12.55
CA ARG A 42 -6.85 1.91 -12.39
C ARG A 42 -5.56 2.72 -12.44
N LEU A 43 -4.51 2.20 -11.85
CA LEU A 43 -3.24 2.91 -11.87
C LEU A 43 -2.65 2.94 -13.29
N ARG A 44 -2.83 1.86 -14.04
CA ARG A 44 -2.36 1.86 -15.40
C ARG A 44 -3.08 2.91 -16.22
N ALA A 45 -4.33 3.15 -15.91
CA ALA A 45 -5.10 4.16 -16.59
C ALA A 45 -4.78 5.57 -16.11
N GLY A 46 -3.88 5.69 -15.17
CA GLY A 46 -3.48 7.01 -14.66
C GLY A 46 -4.37 7.54 -13.58
N GLU A 47 -5.25 6.72 -13.05
CA GLU A 47 -6.17 7.18 -12.03
C GLU A 47 -5.59 7.01 -10.66
N ARG A 48 -6.04 7.82 -9.74
CA ARG A 48 -5.62 7.71 -8.37
C ARG A 48 -6.54 6.71 -7.66
N VAL A 49 -6.00 5.88 -6.81
CA VAL A 49 -6.80 4.93 -6.06
C VAL A 49 -6.73 5.33 -4.60
N LYS A 50 -7.83 5.85 -4.07
CA LYS A 50 -7.86 6.29 -2.69
C LYS A 50 -8.67 5.30 -1.86
N ILE A 51 -8.08 4.76 -0.83
CA ILE A 51 -8.75 3.84 0.07
C ILE A 51 -8.87 4.56 1.41
N SER A 52 -10.08 4.96 1.75
CA SER A 52 -10.32 5.74 2.93
C SER A 52 -9.78 5.09 4.17
N GLY A 53 -9.08 5.84 4.98
CA GLY A 53 -8.50 5.30 6.20
C GLY A 53 -7.24 4.48 6.00
N PHE A 54 -6.85 4.26 4.77
CA PHE A 54 -5.68 3.46 4.50
C PHE A 54 -4.62 4.30 3.79
N GLY A 55 -4.92 4.79 2.63
CA GLY A 55 -3.96 5.61 1.90
C GLY A 55 -4.35 5.79 0.46
N THR A 56 -3.50 6.43 -0.28
CA THR A 56 -3.78 6.77 -1.67
C THR A 56 -2.61 6.37 -2.54
N PHE A 57 -2.91 5.69 -3.64
CA PHE A 57 -1.91 5.35 -4.62
C PHE A 57 -2.04 6.34 -5.75
N THR A 58 -0.95 6.90 -6.21
CA THR A 58 -0.99 7.85 -7.33
C THR A 58 0.07 7.46 -8.34
N VAL A 59 -0.11 7.91 -9.55
CA VAL A 59 0.86 7.69 -10.59
C VAL A 59 1.49 9.04 -10.89
N LYS A 60 2.79 9.12 -10.81
CA LYS A 60 3.49 10.35 -11.11
C LYS A 60 4.29 10.18 -12.36
N HIS A 61 4.31 11.20 -13.16
CA HIS A 61 5.04 11.15 -14.40
C HIS A 61 6.33 11.91 -14.18
N LYS A 62 7.44 11.22 -14.28
CA LYS A 62 8.70 11.88 -14.10
C LYS A 62 9.33 12.13 -15.44
N ARG A 63 9.69 13.37 -15.69
CA ARG A 63 10.27 13.73 -16.96
C ARG A 63 11.66 13.25 -17.07
N SER A 64 12.14 13.14 -18.28
CA SER A 64 13.52 12.79 -18.49
C SER A 64 14.37 13.96 -17.98
N ARG A 65 15.52 13.67 -17.50
CA ARG A 65 16.37 14.70 -16.96
C ARG A 65 17.80 14.24 -17.03
N HIS A 66 18.71 15.17 -16.84
CA HIS A 66 20.10 14.87 -16.81
C HIS A 66 20.52 14.67 -15.37
N GLY A 67 21.29 13.66 -15.14
CA GLY A 67 21.83 13.43 -13.82
C GLY A 67 23.29 13.25 -13.91
N ARG A 68 23.93 12.92 -12.81
CA ARG A 68 25.35 12.73 -12.81
C ARG A 68 25.66 11.59 -11.87
N ASN A 69 26.51 10.70 -12.30
CA ASN A 69 26.88 9.57 -11.48
C ASN A 69 27.75 10.11 -10.34
N PRO A 70 27.34 9.99 -9.12
CA PRO A 70 28.09 10.57 -8.00
C PRO A 70 29.47 10.01 -7.85
N ARG A 71 29.71 8.79 -8.36
CA ARG A 71 30.97 8.20 -8.20
C ARG A 71 31.91 8.64 -9.26
N THR A 72 31.51 8.75 -10.49
CA THR A 72 32.41 9.07 -11.57
C THR A 72 32.22 10.48 -12.08
N GLY A 73 31.17 11.13 -11.74
CA GLY A 73 30.89 12.45 -12.23
C GLY A 73 30.40 12.48 -13.67
N VAL A 74 30.20 11.33 -14.26
CA VAL A 74 29.77 11.29 -15.63
C VAL A 74 28.29 11.60 -15.74
N ALA A 75 27.92 12.40 -16.72
CA ALA A 75 26.54 12.76 -16.92
C ALA A 75 25.76 11.57 -17.44
N ILE A 76 24.53 11.41 -16.98
CA ILE A 76 23.68 10.36 -17.47
C ILE A 76 22.32 10.94 -17.73
N ASN A 77 21.60 10.33 -18.64
CA ASN A 77 20.26 10.74 -18.96
C ASN A 77 19.31 9.79 -18.30
N ILE A 78 18.32 10.31 -17.61
CA ILE A 78 17.30 9.51 -17.00
C ILE A 78 16.04 9.73 -17.80
N ASP A 79 15.55 8.67 -18.42
CA ASP A 79 14.38 8.76 -19.27
C ASP A 79 13.12 9.06 -18.51
N SER A 80 12.16 9.61 -19.18
CA SER A 80 10.88 9.87 -18.57
C SER A 80 10.21 8.54 -18.26
N ARG A 81 9.43 8.51 -17.21
CA ARG A 81 8.76 7.29 -16.82
C ARG A 81 7.62 7.59 -15.87
N ARG A 82 6.76 6.63 -15.72
CA ARG A 82 5.67 6.74 -14.77
C ARG A 82 6.05 5.93 -13.55
N VAL A 83 5.75 6.43 -12.39
CA VAL A 83 6.04 5.72 -11.15
C VAL A 83 4.82 5.74 -10.26
N VAL A 84 4.68 4.71 -9.45
CA VAL A 84 3.58 4.61 -8.51
C VAL A 84 4.07 5.09 -7.15
N SER A 85 3.26 5.88 -6.49
CA SER A 85 3.60 6.38 -5.18
C SER A 85 2.44 6.08 -4.24
N PHE A 86 2.73 5.73 -3.03
CA PHE A 86 1.70 5.46 -2.03
C PHE A 86 1.88 6.42 -0.87
N LYS A 87 0.77 7.07 -0.48
CA LYS A 87 0.82 7.95 0.66
C LYS A 87 -0.13 7.41 1.70
N ALA A 88 0.37 7.08 2.87
CA ALA A 88 -0.47 6.52 3.93
C ALA A 88 -1.40 7.60 4.47
N SER A 89 -2.59 7.19 4.88
CA SER A 89 -3.53 8.12 5.47
C SER A 89 -3.06 8.44 6.87
N GLN A 90 -3.57 9.49 7.45
CA GLN A 90 -3.21 9.83 8.81
C GLN A 90 -3.66 8.73 9.78
N VAL A 91 -4.80 8.13 9.49
CA VAL A 91 -5.28 7.04 10.32
C VAL A 91 -4.28 5.89 10.31
N LEU A 92 -3.79 5.52 9.15
CA LEU A 92 -2.83 4.43 9.06
C LEU A 92 -1.53 4.80 9.75
N LYS A 93 -1.06 6.01 9.58
CA LYS A 93 0.16 6.44 10.22
C LYS A 93 0.04 6.36 11.72
N ASP A 94 -1.09 6.80 12.25
CA ASP A 94 -1.28 6.78 13.68
C ASP A 94 -1.33 5.35 14.21
N LEU A 95 -1.98 4.46 13.50
CA LEU A 95 -2.06 3.08 13.93
C LEU A 95 -0.70 2.43 13.97
N VAL A 96 0.10 2.68 13.00
CA VAL A 96 1.41 2.08 12.95
C VAL A 96 2.34 2.68 14.00
N ALA A 97 2.19 3.96 14.26
CA ALA A 97 3.05 4.61 15.22
C ALA A 97 2.73 4.25 16.64
N GLU A 98 1.51 3.80 16.91
CA GLU A 98 1.14 3.51 18.20
C GLU A 98 1.62 2.29 18.65
N ARG A 99 2.74 1.94 18.78
CA ARG A 99 3.16 0.68 19.09
C ARG A 99 3.17 0.28 20.45
N SER A 100 3.58 0.95 21.25
CA SER A 100 3.67 0.38 22.51
C SER A 100 2.61 0.75 23.37
N SER A 101 1.87 1.61 23.06
CA SER A 101 0.92 2.01 23.89
C SER A 101 -0.12 1.12 24.14
N GLY A 102 -0.18 0.21 23.63
CA GLY A 102 -1.15 -0.55 24.03
C GLY A 102 -2.27 -0.69 23.28
N PRO A 103 -2.99 -1.49 23.58
CA PRO A 103 -3.98 -1.96 22.83
C PRO A 103 -5.17 -1.26 22.75
N ILE A 104 -5.39 -0.40 23.24
CA ILE A 104 -6.52 0.12 23.26
C ILE A 104 -7.19 0.55 22.17
N SER A 105 -6.70 1.04 21.39
CA SER A 105 -7.35 1.69 20.48
C SER A 105 -8.20 1.10 19.53
N HIS A 106 -8.40 -0.08 19.52
CA HIS A 106 -9.17 -0.65 18.55
C HIS A 106 -10.52 -0.16 18.44
N SER A 107 -11.20 -0.11 19.44
CA SER A 107 -12.56 0.25 19.32
C SER A 107 -12.67 1.67 18.93
N SER A 108 -11.85 2.47 19.44
CA SER A 108 -11.97 3.82 19.09
C SER A 108 -11.58 4.07 17.66
N TYR A 109 -10.78 3.19 17.14
CA TYR A 109 -10.41 3.34 15.81
C TYR A 109 -11.60 3.25 14.89
N GLY A 110 -12.44 2.33 15.08
CA GLY A 110 -13.55 2.19 14.24
C GLY A 110 -14.45 3.39 14.28
N ILE A 111 -14.65 3.91 15.40
CA ILE A 111 -15.51 4.99 15.51
C ILE A 111 -14.91 6.21 14.91
N ARG A 112 -13.69 6.39 15.15
CA ARG A 112 -13.08 7.51 14.69
C ARG A 112 -13.02 7.60 13.23
N SER A 113 -12.78 6.56 12.59
CA SER A 113 -12.63 6.62 11.21
C SER A 113 -13.91 7.07 10.56
N SER A 114 -15.00 6.75 11.10
CA SER A 114 -16.15 7.15 10.44
C SER A 114 -16.36 8.64 10.55
N SER A 115 -15.95 9.22 11.57
CA SER A 115 -16.22 10.58 11.69
C SER A 115 -15.29 11.40 10.88
N HIS A 116 -14.21 10.94 10.54
CA HIS A 116 -13.33 11.66 9.87
C HIS A 116 -13.41 11.75 8.55
N GLU A 117 -13.72 11.24 7.91
CA GLU A 117 -13.73 11.29 6.66
C GLU A 117 -13.83 12.05 6.08
#